data_baea246ac8de5d42460e87f6e889dcb0
#
_entry.id   baea246ac8de5d42460e87f6e889dcb0
#
_cell.length_a   1.000
_cell.length_b   1.000
_cell.length_c   1.000
_cell.angle_alpha   90.00
_cell.angle_beta   90.00
_cell.angle_gamma   90.00
#
_symmetry.space_group_name_H-M   'P 1'
#
loop_
_entity.id
_entity.type
_entity.pdbx_description
1 polymer ?
#
loop_
_entity_poly.entity_id
_entity_poly.type
_entity_poly.pdbx_seq_one_letter_code
_entity_poly.pdbx_strand_id
1 'polypeptide(L)' 'MPLAAHIRHVLDERDEHRAPRARFEFELQDHLHQGDAEKTLRAAIDWGRYAELFSYDDQTRMFGLDHAE' A
#
# COMPACT_ATOMS: atom_id res chain seq x y z
N MET A 1 8.13 2.35 -8.81
CA MET A 1 8.36 1.25 -7.87
C MET A 1 7.28 0.21 -8.04
N PRO A 2 7.64 -1.06 -8.31
CA PRO A 2 6.63 -2.07 -8.63
C PRO A 2 5.61 -2.31 -7.49
N LEU A 3 6.06 -2.27 -6.24
CA LEU A 3 5.14 -2.52 -5.14
C LEU A 3 4.10 -1.41 -5.01
N ALA A 4 4.51 -0.16 -5.20
CA ALA A 4 3.56 0.95 -5.15
C ALA A 4 2.51 0.81 -6.25
N ALA A 5 2.93 0.41 -7.43
CA ALA A 5 1.98 0.19 -8.53
C ALA A 5 1.04 -0.96 -8.23
N HIS A 6 1.55 -2.01 -7.58
CA HIS A 6 0.71 -3.13 -7.18
C HIS A 6 -0.35 -2.70 -6.17
N ILE A 7 0.05 -1.89 -5.19
CA ILE A 7 -0.90 -1.38 -4.20
C ILE A 7 -1.99 -0.57 -4.90
N ARG A 8 -1.60 0.31 -5.81
CA ARG A 8 -2.58 1.10 -6.56
C ARG A 8 -3.53 0.21 -7.34
N HIS A 9 -3.00 -0.82 -7.97
CA HIS A 9 -3.81 -1.73 -8.76
C HIS A 9 -4.84 -2.45 -7.90
N VAL A 10 -4.42 -2.93 -6.72
CA VAL A 10 -5.34 -3.60 -5.80
C VAL A 10 -6.46 -2.65 -5.38
N LEU A 11 -6.11 -1.40 -5.09
CA LEU A 11 -7.11 -0.43 -4.67
C LEU A 11 -8.09 -0.12 -5.79
N ASP A 12 -7.59 -0.04 -7.02
CA ASP A 12 -8.46 0.22 -8.17
C ASP A 12 -9.49 -0.88 -8.36
N GLU A 13 -9.11 -2.12 -8.06
CA GLU A 13 -10.00 -3.25 -8.30
C GLU A 13 -11.02 -3.47 -7.20
N ARG A 14 -10.81 -2.90 -6.03
CA ARG A 14 -11.74 -3.07 -4.93
C ARG A 14 -12.87 -2.06 -5.03
N ASP A 15 -14.05 -2.50 -4.68
CA ASP A 15 -15.23 -1.64 -4.75
C ASP A 15 -15.11 -0.42 -3.87
N GLU A 16 -14.48 -0.59 -2.69
CA GLU A 16 -14.35 0.50 -1.74
C GLU A 16 -13.08 1.31 -1.97
N HIS A 17 -12.20 0.82 -2.83
CA HIS A 17 -10.90 1.47 -3.08
C HIS A 17 -10.10 1.64 -1.80
N ARG A 18 -10.19 0.65 -0.91
CA ARG A 18 -9.49 0.64 0.37
C ARG A 18 -8.94 -0.74 0.64
N ALA A 19 -7.80 -0.80 1.33
CA ALA A 19 -7.22 -2.06 1.71
C ALA A 19 -6.36 -1.85 2.96
N PRO A 20 -6.36 -2.81 3.90
CA PRO A 20 -5.54 -2.70 5.09
C PRO A 20 -4.08 -2.98 4.77
N ARG A 21 -3.19 -2.34 5.52
CA ARG A 21 -1.77 -2.58 5.38
C ARG A 21 -1.41 -4.05 5.59
N ALA A 22 -2.13 -4.71 6.48
CA ALA A 22 -1.85 -6.11 6.81
C ALA A 22 -1.93 -7.01 5.59
N ARG A 23 -2.81 -6.69 4.64
CA ARG A 23 -2.92 -7.47 3.42
C ARG A 23 -1.60 -7.52 2.67
N PHE A 24 -0.95 -6.36 2.55
CA PHE A 24 0.29 -6.28 1.81
C PHE A 24 1.46 -6.83 2.62
N GLU A 25 1.41 -6.68 3.93
CA GLU A 25 2.41 -7.30 4.79
C GLU A 25 2.40 -8.82 4.63
N PHE A 26 1.21 -9.40 4.56
CA PHE A 26 1.05 -10.83 4.38
C PHE A 26 1.64 -11.28 3.06
N GLU A 27 1.37 -10.54 1.99
CA GLU A 27 1.89 -10.90 0.67
C GLU A 27 3.40 -10.84 0.64
N LEU A 28 3.97 -9.83 1.27
CA LEU A 28 5.42 -9.66 1.25
C LEU A 28 6.13 -10.71 2.10
N GLN A 29 5.50 -11.16 3.18
CA GLN A 29 6.11 -12.15 4.04
C GLN A 29 6.31 -13.48 3.35
N ASP A 30 5.56 -13.75 2.29
CA ASP A 30 5.76 -14.96 1.50
C ASP A 30 7.08 -14.95 0.76
N HIS A 31 7.65 -13.77 0.54
CA HIS A 31 8.85 -13.63 -0.29
C HIS A 31 10.01 -13.00 0.44
N LEU A 32 9.76 -12.34 1.57
CA LEU A 32 10.78 -11.61 2.30
C LEU A 32 10.70 -11.93 3.77
N HIS A 33 11.83 -11.73 4.46
CA HIS A 33 11.80 -11.76 5.92
C HIS A 33 10.95 -10.62 6.43
N GLN A 34 10.40 -10.79 7.64
CA GLN A 34 9.46 -9.81 8.18
C GLN A 34 10.05 -8.39 8.24
N GLY A 35 11.30 -8.28 8.67
CA GLY A 35 11.94 -6.97 8.74
C GLY A 35 12.10 -6.32 7.39
N ASP A 36 12.45 -7.12 6.37
CA ASP A 36 12.60 -6.60 5.02
C ASP A 36 11.24 -6.24 4.42
N ALA A 37 10.21 -7.00 4.75
CA ALA A 37 8.86 -6.71 4.27
C ALA A 37 8.40 -5.35 4.79
N GLU A 38 8.67 -5.07 6.06
CA GLU A 38 8.28 -3.77 6.63
C GLU A 38 9.01 -2.62 5.97
N LYS A 39 10.32 -2.78 5.75
CA LYS A 39 11.10 -1.73 5.11
C LYS A 39 10.63 -1.48 3.68
N THR A 40 10.38 -2.56 2.95
CA THR A 40 9.93 -2.45 1.58
C THR A 40 8.57 -1.79 1.50
N LEU A 41 7.67 -2.18 2.40
CA LEU A 41 6.34 -1.58 2.42
C LEU A 41 6.40 -0.11 2.79
N ARG A 42 7.25 0.25 3.76
CA ARG A 42 7.41 1.64 4.14
C ARG A 42 7.91 2.49 2.96
N ALA A 43 8.88 1.94 2.23
CA ALA A 43 9.38 2.65 1.06
C ALA A 43 8.28 2.81 0.01
N ALA A 44 7.46 1.78 -0.17
CA ALA A 44 6.36 1.87 -1.13
C ALA A 44 5.32 2.89 -0.69
N ILE A 45 5.04 2.97 0.62
CA ILE A 45 4.12 3.96 1.15
C ILE A 45 4.64 5.37 0.86
N ASP A 46 5.90 5.61 1.20
CA ASP A 46 6.49 6.93 0.99
C ASP A 46 6.48 7.31 -0.49
N TRP A 47 6.87 6.37 -1.34
CA TRP A 47 6.90 6.59 -2.77
C TRP A 47 5.50 6.85 -3.33
N GLY A 48 4.53 6.02 -2.93
CA GLY A 48 3.18 6.15 -3.43
C GLY A 48 2.53 7.46 -3.02
N ARG A 49 2.81 7.91 -1.79
CA ARG A 49 2.28 9.19 -1.34
C ARG A 49 2.93 10.34 -2.10
N TYR A 50 4.23 10.26 -2.30
CA TYR A 50 4.95 11.28 -3.06
C TYR A 50 4.43 11.38 -4.49
N ALA A 51 4.19 10.24 -5.12
CA ALA A 51 3.73 10.18 -6.49
C ALA A 51 2.20 10.33 -6.60
N GLU A 52 1.51 10.44 -5.48
CA GLU A 52 0.06 10.58 -5.42
C GLU A 52 -0.67 9.40 -6.06
N LEU A 53 -0.10 8.21 -5.90
CA LEU A 53 -0.73 7.00 -6.39
C LEU A 53 -1.85 6.54 -5.47
N PHE A 54 -1.70 6.77 -4.17
CA PHE A 54 -2.71 6.39 -3.19
C PHE A 54 -2.50 7.21 -1.93
N SER A 55 -3.47 7.11 -1.01
CA SER A 55 -3.32 7.71 0.31
C SER A 55 -3.11 6.62 1.36
N TYR A 56 -2.56 6.98 2.49
CA TYR A 56 -2.31 6.06 3.57
C TYR A 56 -2.58 6.75 4.90
N ASP A 57 -3.38 6.12 5.74
CA ASP A 57 -3.72 6.63 7.06
C ASP A 57 -2.92 5.86 8.12
N ASP A 58 -2.01 6.54 8.79
CA ASP A 58 -1.18 5.90 9.81
C ASP A 58 -1.97 5.42 11.02
N GLN A 59 -3.08 6.08 11.32
CA GLN A 59 -3.87 5.73 12.49
C GLN A 59 -4.64 4.45 12.30
N THR A 60 -5.26 4.30 11.14
CA THR A 60 -6.04 3.10 10.85
C THR A 60 -5.24 2.06 10.08
N ARG A 61 -4.06 2.45 9.56
CA ARG A 61 -3.21 1.59 8.74
C ARG A 61 -3.96 1.10 7.52
N MET A 62 -4.68 2.02 6.88
CA MET A 62 -5.46 1.70 5.68
C MET A 62 -4.93 2.49 4.50
N PHE A 63 -4.81 1.78 3.38
CA PHE A 63 -4.58 2.44 2.10
C PHE A 63 -5.91 2.82 1.48
N GLY A 64 -5.90 3.86 0.67
CA GLY A 64 -7.10 4.27 -0.03
C GLY A 64 -6.77 5.05 -1.27
N LEU A 65 -7.75 5.21 -2.13
CA LEU A 65 -7.65 6.12 -3.26
C LEU A 65 -8.41 7.38 -2.89
N ASP A 66 -7.69 8.47 -2.92
CA ASP A 66 -8.27 9.76 -2.57
C ASP A 66 -8.72 10.45 -3.84
N HIS A 67 -9.95 10.24 -4.20
CA HIS A 67 -10.51 10.91 -5.37
C HIS A 67 -11.13 12.19 -4.89
N ALA A 68 -10.29 13.16 -4.78
CA ALA A 68 -10.81 14.45 -4.42
C ALA A 68 -11.58 14.97 -5.61
N GLU A 69 -12.75 14.87 -5.64
CA GLU A 69 -13.44 15.34 -6.72
C GLU A 69 -14.31 16.26 -6.58
#